data_fff976ca7325ee156f8ed417b02e8b22
#
_entry.id   fff976ca7325ee156f8ed417b02e8b22
#
_cell.length_a   1.000
_cell.length_b   1.000
_cell.length_c   1.000
_cell.angle_alpha   90.00
_cell.angle_beta   90.00
_cell.angle_gamma   90.00
#
_symmetry.space_group_name_H-M   'P 1'
#
loop_
_entity.id
_entity.type
_entity.pdbx_description
1 polymer ?
#
loop_
_entity_poly.entity_id
_entity_poly.type
_entity_poly.pdbx_seq_one_letter_code
_entity_poly.pdbx_strand_id
1 'polypeptide(L)'
;LGCMWGVIFSFIEGRKVTDMLASLLGVSMVFSSGVAKSFGLFAMNEMHVGQFWMPAVIGAFALPLLVFMGYMLKRLPQPTEEDIALRNERVTLDGNGRKLLFRSYAPILTLLFVGNFMLLVLRDIKEDFLVNILDMSNQSSWLFAQVDTIVTLVILGIFAAFIFFRSNIRALMCLMGLVIAGCLVMTYVSLNYEALDWQPVVWLFVQSLCLYIAYLTFQTIFFDRFIAC
;
A
#
# COMPACT_ATOMS: atom_id res chain seq x y z
N LEU A 1 -8.63 -3.76 10.86
CA LEU A 1 -8.36 -3.44 9.44
C LEU A 1 -7.78 -4.63 8.68
N GLY A 2 -6.83 -5.41 9.23
CA GLY A 2 -6.25 -6.58 8.56
C GLY A 2 -7.26 -7.63 8.11
N CYS A 3 -8.30 -7.88 8.89
CA CYS A 3 -9.37 -8.80 8.51
C CYS A 3 -10.16 -8.33 7.28
N MET A 4 -10.40 -7.03 7.15
CA MET A 4 -11.10 -6.47 5.97
C MET A 4 -10.28 -6.64 4.70
N TRP A 5 -8.96 -6.43 4.77
CA TRP A 5 -8.06 -6.68 3.66
C TRP A 5 -8.14 -8.14 3.18
N GLY A 6 -8.04 -9.10 4.10
CA GLY A 6 -8.14 -10.52 3.78
C GLY A 6 -9.48 -10.90 3.16
N VAL A 7 -10.60 -10.32 3.65
CA VAL A 7 -11.92 -10.55 3.07
C VAL A 7 -11.99 -10.00 1.64
N ILE A 8 -11.58 -8.76 1.40
CA ILE A 8 -11.60 -8.17 0.05
C ILE A 8 -10.68 -8.96 -0.89
N PHE A 9 -9.47 -9.31 -0.41
CA PHE A 9 -8.52 -10.06 -1.19
C PHE A 9 -9.04 -11.45 -1.59
N SER A 10 -9.80 -12.12 -0.72
CA SER A 10 -10.42 -13.42 -1.02
C SER A 10 -11.38 -13.40 -2.21
N PHE A 11 -12.01 -12.25 -2.52
CA PHE A 11 -12.85 -12.08 -3.71
C PHE A 11 -12.05 -11.85 -4.99
N ILE A 12 -10.81 -11.41 -4.86
CA ILE A 12 -9.92 -11.06 -5.98
C ILE A 12 -9.01 -12.23 -6.33
N GLU A 13 -8.59 -12.99 -5.31
CA GLU A 13 -7.64 -14.10 -5.42
C GLU A 13 -8.15 -15.20 -6.36
N GLY A 14 -7.25 -15.72 -7.18
CA GLY A 14 -7.54 -16.83 -8.10
C GLY A 14 -8.24 -16.41 -9.40
N ARG A 15 -8.20 -15.13 -9.75
CA ARG A 15 -8.65 -14.61 -11.04
C ARG A 15 -7.44 -14.37 -11.96
N LYS A 16 -7.64 -14.46 -13.27
CA LYS A 16 -6.61 -14.18 -14.29
C LYS A 16 -5.94 -12.81 -14.14
N VAL A 17 -6.63 -11.84 -13.56
CA VAL A 17 -6.18 -10.46 -13.36
C VAL A 17 -5.85 -10.13 -11.90
N THR A 18 -5.58 -11.14 -11.07
CA THR A 18 -5.31 -10.98 -9.63
C THR A 18 -4.20 -9.97 -9.36
N ASP A 19 -3.06 -10.03 -10.08
CA ASP A 19 -1.93 -9.10 -9.91
C ASP A 19 -2.33 -7.63 -10.12
N MET A 20 -3.12 -7.37 -11.15
CA MET A 20 -3.61 -6.04 -11.47
C MET A 20 -4.58 -5.53 -10.39
N LEU A 21 -5.52 -6.38 -9.96
CA LEU A 21 -6.49 -6.02 -8.94
C LEU A 21 -5.83 -5.84 -7.57
N ALA A 22 -4.85 -6.67 -7.21
CA ALA A 22 -4.06 -6.53 -6.00
C ALA A 22 -3.25 -5.22 -5.99
N SER A 23 -2.65 -4.87 -7.13
CA SER A 23 -1.91 -3.61 -7.29
C SER A 23 -2.84 -2.39 -7.16
N LEU A 24 -4.02 -2.42 -7.79
CA LEU A 24 -5.03 -1.38 -7.65
C LEU A 24 -5.52 -1.25 -6.20
N LEU A 25 -5.74 -2.37 -5.51
CA LEU A 25 -6.14 -2.37 -4.11
C LEU A 25 -5.05 -1.78 -3.23
N GLY A 26 -3.78 -2.15 -3.45
CA GLY A 26 -2.64 -1.58 -2.72
C GLY A 26 -2.48 -0.07 -2.93
N VAL A 27 -2.54 0.36 -4.18
CA VAL A 27 -2.42 1.77 -4.56
C VAL A 27 -3.59 2.61 -4.01
N SER A 28 -4.80 2.04 -3.94
CA SER A 28 -5.97 2.71 -3.36
C SER A 28 -5.77 3.09 -1.89
N MET A 29 -4.93 2.36 -1.14
CA MET A 29 -4.62 2.70 0.25
C MET A 29 -3.85 4.02 0.37
N VAL A 30 -2.92 4.29 -0.56
CA VAL A 30 -2.16 5.54 -0.59
C VAL A 30 -3.08 6.71 -0.90
N PHE A 31 -3.87 6.58 -1.97
CA PHE A 31 -4.84 7.59 -2.37
C PHE A 31 -5.84 7.92 -1.25
N SER A 32 -6.41 6.89 -0.61
CA SER A 32 -7.39 7.07 0.44
C SER A 32 -6.82 7.76 1.69
N SER A 33 -5.55 7.54 2.00
CA SER A 33 -4.85 8.20 3.11
C SER A 33 -4.78 9.72 2.89
N GLY A 34 -4.31 10.17 1.73
CA GLY A 34 -4.24 11.59 1.39
C GLY A 34 -5.61 12.26 1.36
N VAL A 35 -6.60 11.58 0.77
CA VAL A 35 -7.97 12.08 0.74
C VAL A 35 -8.56 12.21 2.15
N ALA A 36 -8.39 11.20 3.00
CA ALA A 36 -8.91 11.24 4.38
C ALA A 36 -8.29 12.37 5.19
N LYS A 37 -6.97 12.62 5.07
CA LYS A 37 -6.30 13.75 5.73
C LYS A 37 -6.82 15.10 5.23
N SER A 38 -6.97 15.25 3.93
CA SER A 38 -7.48 16.48 3.32
C SER A 38 -8.92 16.77 3.76
N PHE A 39 -9.78 15.75 3.79
CA PHE A 39 -11.13 15.89 4.34
C PHE A 39 -11.12 16.20 5.84
N GLY A 40 -10.20 15.63 6.62
CA GLY A 40 -10.03 15.94 8.03
C GLY A 40 -9.68 17.39 8.26
N LEU A 41 -8.70 17.91 7.54
CA LEU A 41 -8.30 19.31 7.60
C LEU A 41 -9.42 20.24 7.12
N PHE A 42 -10.12 19.89 6.04
CA PHE A 42 -11.27 20.63 5.56
C PHE A 42 -12.39 20.70 6.60
N ALA A 43 -12.72 19.57 7.25
CA ALA A 43 -13.74 19.52 8.29
C ALA A 43 -13.38 20.39 9.50
N MET A 44 -12.10 20.43 9.89
CA MET A 44 -11.65 21.27 11.00
C MET A 44 -11.59 22.75 10.62
N ASN A 45 -11.04 23.09 9.45
CA ASN A 45 -10.77 24.48 9.07
C ASN A 45 -12.01 25.21 8.52
N GLU A 46 -12.77 24.55 7.65
CA GLU A 46 -13.91 25.18 6.95
C GLU A 46 -15.24 24.90 7.65
N MET A 47 -15.44 23.69 8.15
CA MET A 47 -16.68 23.32 8.83
C MET A 47 -16.61 23.57 10.34
N HIS A 48 -15.46 24.02 10.86
CA HIS A 48 -15.23 24.28 12.29
C HIS A 48 -15.58 23.11 13.22
N VAL A 49 -15.39 21.89 12.73
CA VAL A 49 -15.63 20.67 13.52
C VAL A 49 -14.50 20.51 14.53
N GLY A 50 -14.86 20.31 15.80
CA GLY A 50 -13.86 20.07 16.84
C GLY A 50 -13.03 18.80 16.57
N GLN A 51 -11.76 18.83 16.94
CA GLN A 51 -10.79 17.76 16.68
C GLN A 51 -11.29 16.37 17.14
N PHE A 52 -12.00 16.29 18.26
CA PHE A 52 -12.54 15.02 18.77
C PHE A 52 -13.72 14.48 17.94
N TRP A 53 -14.48 15.35 17.27
CA TRP A 53 -15.61 14.96 16.44
C TRP A 53 -15.24 14.70 14.98
N MET A 54 -14.07 15.17 14.56
CA MET A 54 -13.59 15.03 13.17
C MET A 54 -13.62 13.58 12.65
N PRO A 55 -13.14 12.57 13.40
CA PRO A 55 -13.18 11.18 12.93
C PRO A 55 -14.61 10.65 12.74
N ALA A 56 -15.53 11.05 13.62
CA ALA A 56 -16.93 10.64 13.52
C ALA A 56 -17.62 11.26 12.29
N VAL A 57 -17.35 12.52 11.99
CA VAL A 57 -17.88 13.21 10.80
C VAL A 57 -17.37 12.57 9.53
N ILE A 58 -16.05 12.32 9.43
CA ILE A 58 -15.46 11.65 8.26
C ILE A 58 -16.03 10.24 8.11
N GLY A 59 -16.14 9.48 9.20
CA GLY A 59 -16.73 8.15 9.22
C GLY A 59 -18.18 8.14 8.73
N ALA A 60 -18.98 9.13 9.15
CA ALA A 60 -20.37 9.26 8.70
C ALA A 60 -20.48 9.54 7.19
N PHE A 61 -19.58 10.35 6.62
CA PHE A 61 -19.52 10.57 5.17
C PHE A 61 -19.03 9.35 4.39
N ALA A 62 -18.09 8.60 4.95
CA ALA A 62 -17.54 7.40 4.31
C ALA A 62 -18.48 6.19 4.38
N LEU A 63 -19.35 6.12 5.38
CA LEU A 63 -20.21 4.96 5.64
C LEU A 63 -21.17 4.62 4.48
N PRO A 64 -21.90 5.56 3.85
CA PRO A 64 -22.76 5.26 2.71
C PRO A 64 -21.97 4.68 1.52
N LEU A 65 -20.77 5.23 1.27
CA LEU A 65 -19.89 4.75 0.21
C LEU A 65 -19.40 3.32 0.52
N LEU A 66 -19.02 3.06 1.75
CA LEU A 66 -18.58 1.74 2.21
C LEU A 66 -19.69 0.69 2.06
N VAL A 67 -20.93 1.02 2.45
CA VAL A 67 -22.09 0.14 2.29
C VAL A 67 -22.38 -0.12 0.81
N PHE A 68 -22.32 0.92 -0.03
CA PHE A 68 -22.49 0.78 -1.47
C PHE A 68 -21.43 -0.12 -2.11
N MET A 69 -20.15 0.09 -1.76
CA MET A 69 -19.04 -0.75 -2.24
C MET A 69 -19.15 -2.20 -1.76
N GLY A 70 -19.58 -2.42 -0.50
CA GLY A 70 -19.86 -3.77 0.02
C GLY A 70 -20.99 -4.47 -0.74
N TYR A 71 -22.03 -3.73 -1.12
CA TYR A 71 -23.09 -4.25 -1.96
C TYR A 71 -22.62 -4.61 -3.38
N MET A 72 -21.78 -3.76 -3.97
CA MET A 72 -21.16 -4.04 -5.28
C MET A 72 -20.24 -5.26 -5.22
N LEU A 73 -19.46 -5.40 -4.14
CA LEU A 73 -18.60 -6.57 -3.92
C LEU A 73 -19.40 -7.88 -3.87
N LYS A 74 -20.58 -7.87 -3.22
CA LYS A 74 -21.49 -9.02 -3.19
C LYS A 74 -22.02 -9.40 -4.59
N ARG A 75 -22.10 -8.44 -5.52
CA ARG A 75 -22.55 -8.66 -6.89
C ARG A 75 -21.46 -9.10 -7.87
N LEU A 76 -20.22 -9.25 -7.40
CA LEU A 76 -19.14 -9.76 -8.25
C LEU A 76 -19.51 -11.15 -8.80
N PRO A 77 -19.38 -11.37 -10.12
CA PRO A 77 -19.63 -12.69 -10.70
C PRO A 77 -18.66 -13.72 -10.13
N GLN A 78 -19.09 -14.97 -10.10
CA GLN A 78 -18.22 -16.06 -9.67
C GLN A 78 -17.02 -16.22 -10.63
N PRO A 79 -15.88 -16.79 -10.16
CA PRO A 79 -14.74 -17.07 -11.02
C PRO A 79 -15.16 -17.89 -12.23
N THR A 80 -14.60 -17.57 -13.40
CA THR A 80 -14.86 -18.32 -14.63
C THR A 80 -14.18 -19.68 -14.60
N GLU A 81 -14.56 -20.59 -15.51
CA GLU A 81 -13.90 -21.91 -15.64
C GLU A 81 -12.41 -21.76 -15.97
N GLU A 82 -12.03 -20.72 -16.74
CA GLU A 82 -10.62 -20.39 -16.99
C GLU A 82 -9.88 -19.95 -15.72
N ASP A 83 -10.53 -19.17 -14.85
CA ASP A 83 -9.95 -18.76 -13.56
C ASP A 83 -9.73 -19.97 -12.66
N ILE A 84 -10.68 -20.92 -12.65
CA ILE A 84 -10.58 -22.16 -11.85
C ILE A 84 -9.47 -23.06 -12.38
N ALA A 85 -9.32 -23.18 -13.70
CA ALA A 85 -8.27 -23.98 -14.32
C ALA A 85 -6.85 -23.45 -14.07
N LEU A 86 -6.71 -22.12 -13.94
CA LEU A 86 -5.44 -21.46 -13.62
C LEU A 86 -5.11 -21.47 -12.13
N ARG A 87 -6.07 -21.83 -11.29
CA ARG A 87 -5.90 -21.82 -9.84
C ARG A 87 -5.11 -23.04 -9.39
N ASN A 88 -3.99 -22.82 -8.71
CA ASN A 88 -3.27 -23.91 -8.05
C ASN A 88 -4.14 -24.53 -6.95
N GLU A 89 -4.22 -25.87 -6.93
CA GLU A 89 -4.93 -26.59 -5.87
C GLU A 89 -4.34 -26.22 -4.50
N ARG A 90 -5.21 -25.75 -3.60
CA ARG A 90 -4.81 -25.49 -2.23
C ARG A 90 -4.59 -26.81 -1.50
N VAL A 91 -3.34 -27.15 -1.26
CA VAL A 91 -2.98 -28.28 -0.41
C VAL A 91 -3.25 -27.91 1.04
N THR A 92 -4.14 -28.64 1.71
CA THR A 92 -4.36 -28.51 3.15
C THR A 92 -3.14 -29.01 3.90
N LEU A 93 -2.36 -28.09 4.48
CA LEU A 93 -1.19 -28.44 5.27
C LEU A 93 -1.62 -28.96 6.65
N ASP A 94 -1.28 -30.22 6.93
CA ASP A 94 -1.36 -30.84 8.24
C ASP A 94 -0.49 -30.10 9.26
N GLY A 95 -0.71 -30.27 10.57
CA GLY A 95 0.05 -29.64 11.64
C GLY A 95 1.56 -29.89 11.56
N ASN A 96 1.96 -31.07 11.09
CA ASN A 96 3.37 -31.46 10.88
C ASN A 96 3.94 -30.78 9.61
N GLY A 97 3.17 -30.71 8.54
CA GLY A 97 3.54 -29.99 7.32
C GLY A 97 3.77 -28.50 7.57
N ARG A 98 2.92 -27.86 8.38
CA ARG A 98 3.10 -26.44 8.79
C ARG A 98 4.38 -26.24 9.57
N LYS A 99 4.69 -27.13 10.53
CA LYS A 99 5.95 -27.04 11.31
C LYS A 99 7.18 -27.24 10.43
N LEU A 100 7.14 -28.17 9.51
CA LEU A 100 8.24 -28.44 8.58
C LEU A 100 8.47 -27.24 7.66
N LEU A 101 7.41 -26.70 7.06
CA LEU A 101 7.48 -25.52 6.20
C LEU A 101 8.02 -24.31 6.98
N PHE A 102 7.48 -24.06 8.17
CA PHE A 102 7.96 -22.95 8.99
C PHE A 102 9.42 -23.10 9.37
N ARG A 103 9.87 -24.31 9.76
CA ARG A 103 11.26 -24.59 10.11
C ARG A 103 12.21 -24.43 8.93
N SER A 104 11.80 -24.85 7.74
CA SER A 104 12.63 -24.77 6.52
C SER A 104 12.78 -23.34 6.03
N TYR A 105 11.73 -22.54 6.11
CA TYR A 105 11.71 -21.17 5.60
C TYR A 105 11.78 -20.11 6.70
N ALA A 106 11.91 -20.49 7.98
CA ALA A 106 11.92 -19.56 9.11
C ALA A 106 12.90 -18.39 8.95
N PRO A 107 14.15 -18.55 8.52
CA PRO A 107 15.07 -17.41 8.37
C PRO A 107 14.57 -16.38 7.37
N ILE A 108 14.09 -16.86 6.21
CA ILE A 108 13.57 -15.99 5.13
C ILE A 108 12.27 -15.30 5.58
N LEU A 109 11.34 -16.06 6.16
CA LEU A 109 10.07 -15.52 6.66
C LEU A 109 10.28 -14.49 7.77
N THR A 110 11.23 -14.74 8.68
CA THR A 110 11.58 -13.79 9.75
C THR A 110 12.16 -12.51 9.15
N LEU A 111 13.08 -12.61 8.18
CA LEU A 111 13.66 -11.45 7.52
C LEU A 111 12.59 -10.62 6.79
N LEU A 112 11.69 -11.28 6.06
CA LEU A 112 10.58 -10.63 5.37
C LEU A 112 9.62 -9.96 6.35
N PHE A 113 9.30 -10.64 7.46
CA PHE A 113 8.45 -10.08 8.50
C PHE A 113 9.07 -8.83 9.14
N VAL A 114 10.34 -8.89 9.52
CA VAL A 114 11.06 -7.74 10.10
C VAL A 114 11.15 -6.59 9.10
N GLY A 115 11.48 -6.87 7.83
CA GLY A 115 11.54 -5.85 6.79
C GLY A 115 10.19 -5.17 6.56
N ASN A 116 9.12 -5.96 6.44
CA ASN A 116 7.76 -5.42 6.28
C ASN A 116 7.31 -4.63 7.52
N PHE A 117 7.65 -5.10 8.72
CA PHE A 117 7.35 -4.41 9.98
C PHE A 117 8.06 -3.05 10.04
N MET A 118 9.34 -2.96 9.66
CA MET A 118 10.06 -1.69 9.61
C MET A 118 9.46 -0.72 8.60
N LEU A 119 9.06 -1.20 7.42
CA LEU A 119 8.37 -0.36 6.41
C LEU A 119 7.01 0.13 6.92
N LEU A 120 6.28 -0.69 7.68
CA LEU A 120 5.01 -0.30 8.30
C LEU A 120 5.22 0.83 9.32
N VAL A 121 6.22 0.69 10.20
CA VAL A 121 6.59 1.72 11.18
C VAL A 121 6.97 3.03 10.50
N LEU A 122 7.80 2.98 9.45
CA LEU A 122 8.17 4.16 8.67
C LEU A 122 6.96 4.83 8.02
N ARG A 123 6.03 4.01 7.49
CA ARG A 123 4.77 4.52 6.94
C ARG A 123 3.96 5.25 8.02
N ASP A 124 3.79 4.65 9.19
CA ASP A 124 2.98 5.23 10.25
C ASP A 124 3.62 6.52 10.77
N ILE A 125 4.95 6.57 10.94
CA ILE A 125 5.66 7.81 11.27
C ILE A 125 5.40 8.89 10.22
N LYS A 126 5.52 8.55 8.94
CA LYS A 126 5.23 9.51 7.84
C LYS A 126 3.78 9.96 7.89
N GLU A 127 2.84 9.05 8.08
CA GLU A 127 1.41 9.35 8.03
C GLU A 127 0.97 10.23 9.21
N ASP A 128 1.46 9.95 10.42
CA ASP A 128 0.95 10.57 11.64
C ASP A 128 1.72 11.83 12.06
N PHE A 129 3.03 11.88 11.80
CA PHE A 129 3.89 12.94 12.33
C PHE A 129 4.40 13.93 11.28
N LEU A 130 4.21 13.66 9.99
CA LEU A 130 4.80 14.47 8.92
C LEU A 130 4.35 15.93 8.95
N VAL A 131 3.07 16.17 9.25
CA VAL A 131 2.52 17.54 9.36
C VAL A 131 3.28 18.35 10.39
N ASN A 132 3.65 17.72 11.51
CA ASN A 132 4.37 18.37 12.60
C ASN A 132 5.87 18.50 12.29
N ILE A 133 6.47 17.51 11.58
CA ILE A 133 7.89 17.51 11.23
C ILE A 133 8.23 18.63 10.25
N LEU A 134 7.36 18.86 9.27
CA LEU A 134 7.59 19.85 8.21
C LEU A 134 6.95 21.22 8.44
N ASP A 135 6.30 21.44 9.59
CA ASP A 135 5.55 22.67 9.89
C ASP A 135 4.63 23.10 8.74
N MET A 136 3.83 22.17 8.26
CA MET A 136 2.93 22.39 7.12
C MET A 136 1.58 22.99 7.52
N SER A 137 1.48 23.59 8.70
CA SER A 137 0.25 24.19 9.24
C SER A 137 -0.35 25.29 8.35
N ASN A 138 0.50 25.98 7.59
CA ASN A 138 0.11 27.07 6.69
C ASN A 138 -0.17 26.61 5.25
N GLN A 139 -0.10 25.31 4.96
CA GLN A 139 -0.32 24.78 3.63
C GLN A 139 -1.81 24.50 3.36
N SER A 140 -2.16 24.39 2.08
CA SER A 140 -3.53 24.06 1.67
C SER A 140 -3.97 22.69 2.22
N SER A 141 -5.21 22.61 2.72
CA SER A 141 -5.82 21.37 3.21
C SER A 141 -5.79 20.23 2.16
N TRP A 142 -5.74 20.57 0.88
CA TRP A 142 -5.74 19.62 -0.23
C TRP A 142 -4.36 19.17 -0.68
N LEU A 143 -3.29 19.73 -0.10
CA LEU A 143 -1.91 19.42 -0.49
C LEU A 143 -1.61 17.92 -0.38
N PHE A 144 -2.01 17.29 0.74
CA PHE A 144 -1.77 15.86 0.96
C PHE A 144 -2.47 15.00 -0.09
N ALA A 145 -3.73 15.31 -0.41
CA ALA A 145 -4.45 14.60 -1.46
C ALA A 145 -3.79 14.76 -2.83
N GLN A 146 -3.28 15.95 -3.15
CA GLN A 146 -2.59 16.20 -4.41
C GLN A 146 -1.28 15.41 -4.51
N VAL A 147 -0.43 15.46 -3.49
CA VAL A 147 0.84 14.72 -3.46
C VAL A 147 0.59 13.22 -3.52
N ASP A 148 -0.29 12.69 -2.67
CA ASP A 148 -0.58 11.27 -2.64
C ASP A 148 -1.26 10.77 -3.93
N THR A 149 -2.04 11.63 -4.61
CA THR A 149 -2.60 11.30 -5.93
C THR A 149 -1.50 11.14 -6.98
N ILE A 150 -0.55 12.08 -7.04
CA ILE A 150 0.57 12.00 -7.99
C ILE A 150 1.44 10.78 -7.69
N VAL A 151 1.78 10.55 -6.42
CA VAL A 151 2.53 9.36 -5.97
C VAL A 151 1.81 8.08 -6.38
N THR A 152 0.50 8.02 -6.15
CA THR A 152 -0.37 6.89 -6.55
C THR A 152 -0.29 6.60 -8.04
N LEU A 153 -0.41 7.62 -8.89
CA LEU A 153 -0.34 7.47 -10.35
C LEU A 153 1.05 7.00 -10.82
N VAL A 154 2.10 7.53 -10.22
CA VAL A 154 3.49 7.11 -10.54
C VAL A 154 3.71 5.64 -10.17
N ILE A 155 3.29 5.23 -8.97
CA ILE A 155 3.44 3.84 -8.50
C ILE A 155 2.61 2.89 -9.37
N LEU A 156 1.38 3.28 -9.71
CA LEU A 156 0.53 2.48 -10.59
C LEU A 156 1.18 2.29 -11.95
N GLY A 157 1.78 3.34 -12.51
CA GLY A 157 2.56 3.28 -13.75
C GLY A 157 3.76 2.33 -13.65
N ILE A 158 4.51 2.39 -12.56
CA ILE A 158 5.63 1.47 -12.29
C ILE A 158 5.11 0.03 -12.21
N PHE A 159 4.07 -0.23 -11.43
CA PHE A 159 3.53 -1.59 -11.28
C PHE A 159 2.92 -2.13 -12.59
N ALA A 160 2.27 -1.28 -13.38
CA ALA A 160 1.79 -1.65 -14.70
C ALA A 160 2.94 -2.09 -15.64
N ALA A 161 4.11 -1.45 -15.53
CA ALA A 161 5.28 -1.87 -16.30
C ALA A 161 5.77 -3.29 -15.94
N PHE A 162 5.53 -3.75 -14.72
CA PHE A 162 5.89 -5.12 -14.31
C PHE A 162 5.03 -6.22 -14.97
N ILE A 163 3.87 -5.87 -15.54
CA ILE A 163 3.03 -6.81 -16.32
C ILE A 163 3.79 -7.30 -17.57
N PHE A 164 4.71 -6.49 -18.12
CA PHE A 164 5.50 -6.87 -19.30
C PHE A 164 6.63 -7.88 -19.00
N PHE A 165 6.96 -8.12 -17.73
CA PHE A 165 7.97 -9.10 -17.35
C PHE A 165 7.42 -10.52 -17.46
N ARG A 166 7.90 -11.30 -18.42
CA ARG A 166 7.52 -12.72 -18.60
C ARG A 166 8.18 -13.66 -17.59
N SER A 167 9.31 -13.29 -17.01
CA SER A 167 10.07 -14.11 -16.07
C SER A 167 9.84 -13.62 -14.64
N ASN A 168 9.28 -14.48 -13.77
CA ASN A 168 9.01 -14.16 -12.36
C ASN A 168 10.28 -13.79 -11.60
N ILE A 169 11.41 -14.52 -11.84
CA ILE A 169 12.69 -14.27 -11.19
C ILE A 169 13.23 -12.87 -11.54
N ARG A 170 13.19 -12.49 -12.83
CA ARG A 170 13.65 -11.17 -13.25
C ARG A 170 12.77 -10.06 -12.68
N ALA A 171 11.45 -10.26 -12.68
CA ALA A 171 10.51 -9.32 -12.07
C ALA A 171 10.81 -9.15 -10.58
N LEU A 172 11.02 -10.26 -9.86
CA LEU A 172 11.35 -10.24 -8.43
C LEU A 172 12.67 -9.51 -8.15
N MET A 173 13.73 -9.78 -8.93
CA MET A 173 15.01 -9.09 -8.79
C MET A 173 14.91 -7.59 -9.07
N CYS A 174 14.17 -7.19 -10.10
CA CYS A 174 13.91 -5.77 -10.40
C CYS A 174 13.11 -5.09 -9.27
N LEU A 175 12.09 -5.77 -8.74
CA LEU A 175 11.30 -5.27 -7.61
C LEU A 175 12.17 -5.07 -6.37
N MET A 176 13.01 -6.05 -6.02
CA MET A 176 13.92 -5.93 -4.89
C MET A 176 14.95 -4.81 -5.09
N GLY A 177 15.49 -4.68 -6.31
CA GLY A 177 16.37 -3.56 -6.67
C GLY A 177 15.69 -2.20 -6.51
N LEU A 178 14.43 -2.09 -6.91
CA LEU A 178 13.63 -0.88 -6.76
C LEU A 178 13.37 -0.53 -5.29
N VAL A 179 13.07 -1.53 -4.46
CA VAL A 179 12.90 -1.36 -3.00
C VAL A 179 14.19 -0.86 -2.36
N ILE A 180 15.32 -1.50 -2.67
CA ILE A 180 16.63 -1.10 -2.13
C ILE A 180 16.97 0.33 -2.56
N ALA A 181 16.80 0.65 -3.84
CA ALA A 181 17.03 2.01 -4.36
C ALA A 181 16.13 3.04 -3.66
N GLY A 182 14.85 2.74 -3.49
CA GLY A 182 13.91 3.59 -2.75
C GLY A 182 14.35 3.84 -1.31
N CYS A 183 14.74 2.80 -0.58
CA CYS A 183 15.26 2.91 0.79
C CYS A 183 16.54 3.75 0.86
N LEU A 184 17.48 3.57 -0.08
CA LEU A 184 18.72 4.35 -0.13
C LEU A 184 18.45 5.83 -0.41
N VAL A 185 17.59 6.14 -1.39
CA VAL A 185 17.21 7.52 -1.72
C VAL A 185 16.52 8.17 -0.53
N MET A 186 15.56 7.48 0.10
CA MET A 186 14.86 7.98 1.28
C MET A 186 15.82 8.30 2.41
N THR A 187 16.77 7.40 2.69
CA THR A 187 17.79 7.59 3.74
C THR A 187 18.70 8.77 3.41
N TYR A 188 19.18 8.86 2.15
CA TYR A 188 20.04 9.95 1.72
C TYR A 188 19.36 11.32 1.86
N VAL A 189 18.13 11.43 1.38
CA VAL A 189 17.33 12.67 1.46
C VAL A 189 17.02 13.06 2.90
N SER A 190 16.75 12.08 3.77
CA SER A 190 16.50 12.35 5.20
C SER A 190 17.76 12.83 5.92
N LEU A 191 18.91 12.20 5.67
CA LEU A 191 20.18 12.59 6.32
C LEU A 191 20.72 13.93 5.85
N ASN A 192 20.39 14.34 4.64
CA ASN A 192 20.86 15.60 4.06
C ASN A 192 19.75 16.65 3.95
N TYR A 193 18.74 16.59 4.80
CA TYR A 193 17.59 17.49 4.76
C TYR A 193 17.99 18.97 4.74
N GLU A 194 18.86 19.38 5.67
CA GLU A 194 19.35 20.77 5.77
C GLU A 194 20.24 21.18 4.59
N ALA A 195 21.06 20.25 4.07
CA ALA A 195 21.99 20.54 2.98
C ALA A 195 21.29 20.65 1.61
N LEU A 196 20.19 19.94 1.42
CA LEU A 196 19.43 19.93 0.17
C LEU A 196 18.54 21.16 0.01
N ASP A 197 18.15 21.81 1.13
CA ASP A 197 17.29 23.02 1.16
C ASP A 197 16.07 22.93 0.22
N TRP A 198 15.47 21.75 0.15
CA TRP A 198 14.31 21.53 -0.72
C TRP A 198 13.06 22.13 -0.12
N GLN A 199 12.16 22.53 -1.00
CA GLN A 199 10.80 22.91 -0.57
C GLN A 199 10.14 21.70 0.14
N PRO A 200 9.43 21.93 1.27
CA PRO A 200 8.79 20.86 2.05
C PRO A 200 7.91 19.92 1.20
N VAL A 201 7.25 20.48 0.18
CA VAL A 201 6.38 19.71 -0.74
C VAL A 201 7.19 18.71 -1.59
N VAL A 202 8.36 19.12 -2.09
CA VAL A 202 9.24 18.25 -2.91
C VAL A 202 9.81 17.14 -2.03
N TRP A 203 10.23 17.48 -0.83
CA TRP A 203 10.71 16.51 0.15
C TRP A 203 9.61 15.50 0.49
N LEU A 204 8.40 15.97 0.78
CA LEU A 204 7.23 15.13 1.02
C LEU A 204 6.97 14.16 -0.13
N PHE A 205 7.00 14.66 -1.37
CA PHE A 205 6.77 13.84 -2.56
C PHE A 205 7.80 12.73 -2.71
N VAL A 206 9.10 13.05 -2.61
CA VAL A 206 10.19 12.07 -2.75
C VAL A 206 10.14 11.03 -1.65
N GLN A 207 9.95 11.44 -0.39
CA GLN A 207 9.81 10.52 0.74
C GLN A 207 8.59 9.60 0.58
N SER A 208 7.45 10.15 0.19
CA SER A 208 6.23 9.38 -0.04
C SER A 208 6.43 8.37 -1.16
N LEU A 209 7.01 8.80 -2.28
CA LEU A 209 7.24 7.93 -3.44
C LEU A 209 8.16 6.75 -3.08
N CYS A 210 9.31 7.03 -2.47
CA CYS A 210 10.28 6.00 -2.09
C CYS A 210 9.70 5.01 -1.07
N LEU A 211 9.01 5.52 -0.05
CA LEU A 211 8.38 4.70 0.99
C LEU A 211 7.30 3.80 0.41
N TYR A 212 6.39 4.37 -0.38
CA TYR A 212 5.26 3.60 -0.91
C TYR A 212 5.68 2.61 -2.00
N ILE A 213 6.71 2.89 -2.80
CA ILE A 213 7.30 1.91 -3.70
C ILE A 213 7.76 0.69 -2.89
N ALA A 214 8.52 0.89 -1.81
CA ALA A 214 9.01 -0.19 -0.98
C ALA A 214 7.84 -0.93 -0.29
N TYR A 215 6.96 -0.20 0.37
CA TYR A 215 5.85 -0.75 1.15
C TYR A 215 4.85 -1.54 0.28
N LEU A 216 4.37 -0.95 -0.82
CA LEU A 216 3.38 -1.59 -1.67
C LEU A 216 3.95 -2.79 -2.43
N THR A 217 5.23 -2.78 -2.79
CA THR A 217 5.90 -3.94 -3.38
C THR A 217 5.74 -5.16 -2.48
N PHE A 218 5.97 -5.03 -1.17
CA PHE A 218 5.78 -6.13 -0.22
C PHE A 218 4.32 -6.51 -0.03
N GLN A 219 3.39 -5.55 -0.09
CA GLN A 219 1.98 -5.82 0.16
C GLN A 219 1.23 -6.42 -1.03
N THR A 220 1.75 -6.29 -2.25
CA THR A 220 1.02 -6.65 -3.46
C THR A 220 1.76 -7.70 -4.30
N ILE A 221 2.77 -7.31 -5.06
CA ILE A 221 3.37 -8.12 -6.11
C ILE A 221 4.39 -9.14 -5.56
N PHE A 222 5.04 -8.81 -4.43
CA PHE A 222 6.16 -9.61 -3.92
C PHE A 222 5.75 -11.07 -3.67
N PHE A 223 4.68 -11.30 -2.91
CA PHE A 223 4.26 -12.64 -2.55
C PHE A 223 3.79 -13.46 -3.76
N ASP A 224 3.07 -12.83 -4.69
CA ASP A 224 2.61 -13.52 -5.90
C ASP A 224 3.78 -13.99 -6.75
N ARG A 225 4.79 -13.14 -6.94
CA ARG A 225 5.99 -13.49 -7.72
C ARG A 225 6.93 -14.43 -6.97
N PHE A 226 7.02 -14.31 -5.65
CA PHE A 226 7.86 -15.17 -4.80
C PHE A 226 7.32 -16.61 -4.74
N ILE A 227 6.00 -16.78 -4.63
CA ILE A 227 5.37 -18.10 -4.61
C ILE A 227 5.42 -18.76 -6.00
N ALA A 228 5.44 -17.96 -7.06
CA ALA A 228 5.51 -18.45 -8.45
C ALA A 228 6.95 -18.78 -8.91
N CYS A 229 7.97 -18.54 -8.08
CA CYS A 229 9.36 -18.95 -8.32
C CYS A 229 9.67 -20.29 -7.69
#